data_3a3e70ff2ae95d08eb9253419a451391
#
_entry.id   3a3e70ff2ae95d08eb9253419a451391
#
_cell.length_a   1.000
_cell.length_b   1.000
_cell.length_c   1.000
_cell.angle_alpha   90.00
_cell.angle_beta   90.00
_cell.angle_gamma   90.00
#
_symmetry.space_group_name_H-M   'P 1'
#
loop_
_entity.id
_entity.type
_entity.pdbx_description
1 polymer ?
#
loop_
_entity_poly.entity_id
_entity_poly.type
_entity_poly.pdbx_seq_one_letter_code
_entity_poly.pdbx_strand_id
1 'polypeptide(L)'
;MNKKARHYRALMSSIMARLSAGERDLSQMLQHARESLHDSDDLTHSERDDIIQSVERDLVEFAQRYTDSQEEDFSDSVFMRVIKESLWQELADITDKTQLEWQALFKDVNHHGVYHSGEVVGLGNLVCENCHYHMAFYTPEVLPRCPKCEHDQFQRQPFQP
;
A
#
# COMPACT_ATOMS: atom_id res chain seq x y z
N MET A 1 1.51 -6.48 -17.44
CA MET A 1 1.19 -6.17 -16.03
C MET A 1 -0.11 -6.87 -15.65
N ASN A 2 -0.15 -7.43 -14.46
CA ASN A 2 -1.34 -8.10 -13.94
C ASN A 2 -2.52 -7.10 -13.81
N LYS A 3 -3.75 -7.57 -14.09
CA LYS A 3 -4.92 -6.69 -14.05
C LYS A 3 -5.18 -6.10 -12.66
N LYS A 4 -4.95 -6.87 -11.60
CA LYS A 4 -5.10 -6.36 -10.22
C LYS A 4 -4.12 -5.22 -9.96
N ALA A 5 -2.86 -5.37 -10.39
CA ALA A 5 -1.85 -4.34 -10.22
C ALA A 5 -2.20 -3.07 -11.01
N ARG A 6 -2.75 -3.21 -12.22
CA ARG A 6 -3.19 -2.06 -13.00
C ARG A 6 -4.30 -1.28 -12.30
N HIS A 7 -5.29 -1.99 -11.79
CA HIS A 7 -6.41 -1.35 -11.08
C HIS A 7 -5.93 -0.72 -9.78
N TYR A 8 -5.00 -1.37 -9.07
CA TYR A 8 -4.38 -0.81 -7.88
C TYR A 8 -3.71 0.54 -8.19
N ARG A 9 -2.89 0.58 -9.25
CA ARG A 9 -2.20 1.81 -9.65
C ARG A 9 -3.18 2.92 -10.03
N ALA A 10 -4.26 2.58 -10.73
CA ALA A 10 -5.27 3.54 -11.11
C ALA A 10 -5.97 4.14 -9.89
N LEU A 11 -6.29 3.30 -8.89
CA LEU A 11 -6.89 3.77 -7.64
C LEU A 11 -5.93 4.65 -6.86
N MET A 12 -4.66 4.28 -6.76
CA MET A 12 -3.66 5.08 -6.07
C MET A 12 -3.51 6.44 -6.74
N SER A 13 -3.47 6.48 -8.08
CA SER A 13 -3.40 7.75 -8.80
C SER A 13 -4.58 8.65 -8.50
N SER A 14 -5.79 8.08 -8.45
CA SER A 14 -7.01 8.81 -8.12
C SER A 14 -6.96 9.37 -6.70
N ILE A 15 -6.56 8.55 -5.73
CA ILE A 15 -6.44 8.97 -4.33
C ILE A 15 -5.40 10.08 -4.19
N MET A 16 -4.25 9.93 -4.83
CA MET A 16 -3.19 10.94 -4.77
C MET A 16 -3.65 12.28 -5.37
N ALA A 17 -4.40 12.23 -6.48
CA ALA A 17 -4.94 13.44 -7.09
C ALA A 17 -5.90 14.16 -6.15
N ARG A 18 -6.75 13.42 -5.46
CA ARG A 18 -7.70 14.00 -4.49
C ARG A 18 -7.00 14.60 -3.28
N LEU A 19 -6.01 13.89 -2.75
CA LEU A 19 -5.19 14.39 -1.63
C LEU A 19 -4.46 15.67 -2.03
N SER A 20 -3.90 15.69 -3.24
CA SER A 20 -3.22 16.87 -3.77
C SER A 20 -4.16 18.06 -3.94
N ALA A 21 -5.41 17.78 -4.25
CA ALA A 21 -6.46 18.82 -4.39
C ALA A 21 -7.02 19.30 -3.05
N GLY A 22 -6.61 18.70 -1.93
CA GLY A 22 -7.02 19.12 -0.60
C GLY A 22 -8.08 18.28 0.07
N GLU A 23 -8.56 17.20 -0.56
CA GLU A 23 -9.50 16.29 0.08
C GLU A 23 -8.84 15.54 1.23
N ARG A 24 -9.62 15.30 2.30
CA ARG A 24 -9.09 14.64 3.51
C ARG A 24 -10.01 13.55 4.05
N ASP A 25 -11.10 13.23 3.38
CA ASP A 25 -12.02 12.16 3.77
C ASP A 25 -11.63 10.87 3.06
N LEU A 26 -10.78 10.07 3.70
CA LEU A 26 -10.29 8.83 3.12
C LEU A 26 -11.42 7.83 2.90
N SER A 27 -12.39 7.76 3.83
CA SER A 27 -13.53 6.85 3.69
C SER A 27 -14.31 7.13 2.43
N GLN A 28 -14.53 8.41 2.13
CA GLN A 28 -15.23 8.81 0.91
C GLN A 28 -14.41 8.48 -0.33
N MET A 29 -13.09 8.71 -0.29
CA MET A 29 -12.20 8.35 -1.40
C MET A 29 -12.23 6.85 -1.68
N LEU A 30 -12.21 6.02 -0.64
CA LEU A 30 -12.30 4.56 -0.79
C LEU A 30 -13.67 4.14 -1.30
N GLN A 31 -14.74 4.82 -0.89
CA GLN A 31 -16.08 4.53 -1.39
C GLN A 31 -16.19 4.82 -2.90
N HIS A 32 -15.64 5.95 -3.34
CA HIS A 32 -15.57 6.26 -4.78
C HIS A 32 -14.75 5.23 -5.54
N ALA A 33 -13.67 4.75 -4.94
CA ALA A 33 -12.85 3.70 -5.53
C ALA A 33 -13.64 2.41 -5.71
N ARG A 34 -14.44 2.02 -4.72
CA ARG A 34 -15.31 0.84 -4.81
C ARG A 34 -16.31 0.99 -5.95
N GLU A 35 -16.94 2.15 -6.05
CA GLU A 35 -17.92 2.43 -7.12
C GLU A 35 -17.26 2.37 -8.50
N SER A 36 -16.06 2.93 -8.63
CA SER A 36 -15.30 2.90 -9.87
C SER A 36 -14.96 1.47 -10.29
N LEU A 37 -14.53 0.63 -9.34
CA LEU A 37 -14.22 -0.77 -9.62
C LEU A 37 -15.45 -1.61 -9.92
N HIS A 38 -16.59 -1.22 -9.36
CA HIS A 38 -17.85 -1.96 -9.58
C HIS A 38 -18.24 -2.00 -11.06
N ASP A 39 -17.88 -0.97 -11.80
CA ASP A 39 -18.16 -0.86 -13.23
C ASP A 39 -17.14 -1.60 -14.11
N SER A 40 -16.10 -2.18 -13.51
CA SER A 40 -15.08 -2.92 -14.26
C SER A 40 -15.52 -4.34 -14.56
N ASP A 41 -15.66 -4.67 -15.83
CA ASP A 41 -16.13 -5.98 -16.28
C ASP A 41 -15.07 -7.08 -16.15
N ASP A 42 -13.81 -6.71 -16.02
CA ASP A 42 -12.68 -7.65 -15.97
C ASP A 42 -12.31 -8.11 -14.56
N LEU A 43 -13.08 -7.69 -13.55
CA LEU A 43 -12.82 -8.04 -12.15
C LEU A 43 -14.02 -8.76 -11.54
N THR A 44 -13.74 -9.80 -10.76
CA THR A 44 -14.74 -10.43 -9.91
C THR A 44 -14.99 -9.57 -8.67
N HIS A 45 -16.09 -9.84 -7.96
CA HIS A 45 -16.40 -9.16 -6.70
C HIS A 45 -15.25 -9.36 -5.69
N SER A 46 -14.74 -10.57 -5.59
CA SER A 46 -13.61 -10.89 -4.69
C SER A 46 -12.34 -10.12 -5.06
N GLU A 47 -12.05 -10.02 -6.36
CA GLU A 47 -10.88 -9.26 -6.83
C GLU A 47 -10.99 -7.78 -6.51
N ARG A 48 -12.19 -7.20 -6.64
CA ARG A 48 -12.43 -5.79 -6.29
C ARG A 48 -12.19 -5.54 -4.82
N ASP A 49 -12.71 -6.40 -3.96
CA ASP A 49 -12.52 -6.27 -2.51
C ASP A 49 -11.05 -6.40 -2.14
N ASP A 50 -10.33 -7.34 -2.76
CA ASP A 50 -8.90 -7.52 -2.52
C ASP A 50 -8.11 -6.26 -2.86
N ILE A 51 -8.42 -5.64 -3.99
CA ILE A 51 -7.72 -4.43 -4.43
C ILE A 51 -7.96 -3.27 -3.46
N ILE A 52 -9.22 -3.04 -3.08
CA ILE A 52 -9.57 -1.96 -2.14
C ILE A 52 -8.88 -2.18 -0.78
N GLN A 53 -8.93 -3.40 -0.28
CA GLN A 53 -8.31 -3.75 0.99
C GLN A 53 -6.80 -3.57 0.92
N SER A 54 -6.18 -3.95 -0.18
CA SER A 54 -4.74 -3.79 -0.37
C SER A 54 -4.32 -2.32 -0.41
N VAL A 55 -5.08 -1.48 -1.11
CA VAL A 55 -4.82 -0.03 -1.15
C VAL A 55 -4.89 0.55 0.26
N GLU A 56 -5.93 0.21 1.01
CA GLU A 56 -6.12 0.71 2.37
C GLU A 56 -4.97 0.27 3.28
N ARG A 57 -4.60 -1.00 3.25
CA ARG A 57 -3.49 -1.55 4.04
C ARG A 57 -2.17 -0.86 3.72
N ASP A 58 -1.91 -0.65 2.44
CA ASP A 58 -0.64 -0.08 2.01
C ASP A 58 -0.55 1.41 2.34
N LEU A 59 -1.67 2.13 2.30
CA LEU A 59 -1.72 3.52 2.75
C LEU A 59 -1.41 3.63 4.24
N VAL A 60 -1.94 2.71 5.05
CA VAL A 60 -1.63 2.66 6.50
C VAL A 60 -0.14 2.39 6.69
N GLU A 61 0.41 1.45 5.97
CA GLU A 61 1.84 1.14 6.06
C GLU A 61 2.70 2.33 5.64
N PHE A 62 2.35 2.98 4.52
CA PHE A 62 3.06 4.18 4.09
C PHE A 62 3.02 5.26 5.17
N ALA A 63 1.84 5.51 5.73
CA ALA A 63 1.67 6.54 6.77
C ALA A 63 2.56 6.27 7.96
N GLN A 64 2.62 5.01 8.40
CA GLN A 64 3.44 4.62 9.55
C GLN A 64 4.94 4.77 9.24
N ARG A 65 5.37 4.28 8.09
CA ARG A 65 6.79 4.34 7.71
C ARG A 65 7.23 5.77 7.45
N TYR A 66 6.38 6.57 6.82
CA TYR A 66 6.67 7.98 6.59
C TYR A 66 6.82 8.74 7.92
N THR A 67 5.90 8.52 8.85
CA THR A 67 5.96 9.14 10.18
C THR A 67 7.24 8.75 10.91
N ASP A 68 7.59 7.46 10.90
CA ASP A 68 8.82 6.98 11.52
C ASP A 68 10.05 7.63 10.88
N SER A 69 10.05 7.82 9.56
CA SER A 69 11.18 8.41 8.85
C SER A 69 11.39 9.88 9.19
N GLN A 70 10.34 10.58 9.64
CA GLN A 70 10.44 11.99 10.06
C GLN A 70 11.14 12.15 11.40
N GLU A 71 11.13 11.11 12.22
CA GLU A 71 11.80 11.12 13.53
C GLU A 71 13.28 10.83 13.43
N GLU A 72 13.74 10.30 12.30
CA GLU A 72 15.14 10.02 12.02
C GLU A 72 15.71 11.06 11.06
N ASP A 73 17.00 10.97 10.75
CA ASP A 73 17.56 11.77 9.66
C ASP A 73 16.92 11.32 8.35
N PHE A 74 16.10 12.18 7.79
CA PHE A 74 15.31 11.91 6.61
C PHE A 74 16.13 11.40 5.43
N SER A 75 17.34 11.97 5.24
CA SER A 75 18.19 11.61 4.12
C SER A 75 18.76 10.20 4.21
N ASP A 76 18.83 9.63 5.41
CA ASP A 76 19.40 8.31 5.66
C ASP A 76 18.33 7.23 5.92
N SER A 77 17.06 7.59 5.84
CA SER A 77 15.98 6.64 6.09
C SER A 77 15.99 5.50 5.07
N VAL A 78 15.97 4.26 5.56
CA VAL A 78 15.86 3.07 4.72
C VAL A 78 14.58 3.13 3.90
N PHE A 79 13.48 3.54 4.54
CA PHE A 79 12.18 3.65 3.87
C PHE A 79 12.26 4.60 2.67
N MET A 80 12.83 5.79 2.85
CA MET A 80 12.91 6.77 1.77
C MET A 80 13.77 6.29 0.61
N ARG A 81 14.81 5.50 0.89
CA ARG A 81 15.64 4.90 -0.17
C ARG A 81 14.88 3.82 -0.94
N VAL A 82 14.08 3.02 -0.23
CA VAL A 82 13.31 1.93 -0.85
C VAL A 82 12.25 2.47 -1.80
N ILE A 83 11.57 3.55 -1.43
CA ILE A 83 10.47 4.10 -2.25
C ILE A 83 10.93 5.04 -3.35
N LYS A 84 12.23 5.32 -3.44
CA LYS A 84 12.77 6.25 -4.45
C LYS A 84 12.35 5.81 -5.85
N GLU A 85 11.84 6.76 -6.63
CA GLU A 85 11.38 6.54 -8.00
C GLU A 85 10.13 5.64 -8.12
N SER A 86 9.47 5.34 -6.99
CA SER A 86 8.20 4.60 -7.00
C SER A 86 7.02 5.57 -6.86
N LEU A 87 5.81 5.03 -6.98
CA LEU A 87 4.59 5.82 -6.75
C LEU A 87 4.53 6.35 -5.31
N TRP A 88 5.19 5.69 -4.38
CA TRP A 88 5.20 6.09 -2.97
C TRP A 88 6.02 7.35 -2.74
N GLN A 89 7.04 7.60 -3.57
CA GLN A 89 7.75 8.87 -3.53
C GLN A 89 6.84 10.02 -3.95
N GLU A 90 5.99 9.81 -4.94
CA GLU A 90 5.00 10.82 -5.32
C GLU A 90 4.06 11.14 -4.17
N LEU A 91 3.63 10.11 -3.44
CA LEU A 91 2.78 10.29 -2.27
C LEU A 91 3.51 11.02 -1.14
N ALA A 92 4.80 10.73 -0.94
CA ALA A 92 5.62 11.46 0.04
C ALA A 92 5.73 12.95 -0.34
N ASP A 93 5.94 13.25 -1.63
CA ASP A 93 6.00 14.62 -2.12
C ASP A 93 4.69 15.36 -1.89
N ILE A 94 3.56 14.72 -2.14
CA ILE A 94 2.23 15.28 -1.88
C ILE A 94 2.04 15.54 -0.38
N THR A 95 2.50 14.61 0.46
CA THR A 95 2.42 14.74 1.92
C THR A 95 3.17 15.98 2.40
N ASP A 96 4.40 16.18 1.92
CA ASP A 96 5.21 17.33 2.28
C ASP A 96 4.59 18.64 1.77
N LYS A 97 4.15 18.65 0.53
CA LYS A 97 3.63 19.84 -0.12
C LYS A 97 2.33 20.32 0.49
N THR A 98 1.45 19.39 0.87
CA THR A 98 0.12 19.70 1.40
C THR A 98 0.08 19.74 2.92
N GLN A 99 1.17 19.38 3.61
CA GLN A 99 1.23 19.26 5.06
C GLN A 99 0.19 18.26 5.60
N LEU A 100 -0.04 17.19 4.85
CA LEU A 100 -1.01 16.17 5.18
C LEU A 100 -0.65 15.44 6.47
N GLU A 101 -1.62 15.33 7.38
CA GLU A 101 -1.45 14.60 8.64
C GLU A 101 -2.11 13.23 8.54
N TRP A 102 -1.30 12.21 8.34
CA TRP A 102 -1.77 10.85 8.12
C TRP A 102 -2.52 10.27 9.33
N GLN A 103 -2.08 10.59 10.55
CA GLN A 103 -2.72 10.06 11.76
C GLN A 103 -4.17 10.48 11.88
N ALA A 104 -4.49 11.70 11.42
CA ALA A 104 -5.86 12.17 11.42
C ALA A 104 -6.75 11.40 10.46
N LEU A 105 -6.17 10.92 9.34
CA LEU A 105 -6.90 10.15 8.35
C LEU A 105 -7.18 8.72 8.80
N PHE A 106 -6.30 8.14 9.62
CA PHE A 106 -6.36 6.72 9.96
C PHE A 106 -6.75 6.42 11.40
N LYS A 107 -7.29 7.39 12.13
CA LYS A 107 -7.55 7.17 13.55
C LYS A 107 -8.57 6.04 13.82
N ASP A 108 -9.40 5.72 12.84
CA ASP A 108 -10.42 4.69 12.97
C ASP A 108 -10.11 3.42 12.15
N VAL A 109 -8.94 3.34 11.56
CA VAL A 109 -8.58 2.19 10.72
C VAL A 109 -7.77 1.20 11.54
N ASN A 110 -8.30 -0.02 11.69
CA ASN A 110 -7.59 -1.14 12.29
C ASN A 110 -7.00 -2.00 11.18
N HIS A 111 -5.74 -2.31 11.32
CA HIS A 111 -5.03 -3.05 10.31
C HIS A 111 -4.36 -4.28 10.92
N HIS A 112 -4.65 -5.46 10.36
CA HIS A 112 -4.07 -6.72 10.81
C HIS A 112 -3.42 -7.46 9.67
N GLY A 113 -2.26 -8.00 9.96
CA GLY A 113 -1.20 -8.23 9.05
C GLY A 113 -0.95 -9.61 8.50
N VAL A 114 -1.93 -10.50 8.38
CA VAL A 114 -1.68 -11.72 7.61
C VAL A 114 -2.02 -11.49 6.16
N TYR A 115 -1.05 -11.77 5.29
CA TYR A 115 -1.19 -11.62 3.85
C TYR A 115 -1.19 -13.01 3.21
N HIS A 116 -2.04 -13.18 2.19
CA HIS A 116 -2.17 -14.46 1.48
C HIS A 116 -1.69 -14.30 0.04
N SER A 117 -1.08 -15.35 -0.49
CA SER A 117 -0.71 -15.40 -1.91
C SER A 117 -1.93 -15.12 -2.78
N GLY A 118 -1.75 -14.32 -3.83
CA GLY A 118 -2.83 -13.87 -4.70
C GLY A 118 -3.36 -12.49 -4.37
N GLU A 119 -3.09 -11.96 -3.17
CA GLU A 119 -3.44 -10.58 -2.84
C GLU A 119 -2.46 -9.63 -3.52
N VAL A 120 -2.94 -8.42 -3.87
CA VAL A 120 -2.04 -7.40 -4.40
C VAL A 120 -1.36 -6.67 -3.24
N VAL A 121 -0.06 -6.43 -3.38
CA VAL A 121 0.73 -5.69 -2.39
C VAL A 121 1.52 -4.62 -3.13
N GLY A 122 1.40 -3.38 -2.68
CA GLY A 122 2.14 -2.27 -3.27
C GLY A 122 3.28 -1.76 -2.42
N LEU A 123 3.25 -2.05 -1.12
CA LEU A 123 4.28 -1.57 -0.20
C LEU A 123 4.40 -2.51 0.99
N GLY A 124 5.60 -2.96 1.28
CA GLY A 124 5.85 -3.70 2.49
C GLY A 124 6.98 -4.70 2.35
N ASN A 125 7.58 -5.05 3.48
CA ASN A 125 8.51 -6.16 3.60
C ASN A 125 7.72 -7.32 4.17
N LEU A 126 7.48 -8.36 3.35
CA LEU A 126 6.67 -9.51 3.75
C LEU A 126 7.57 -10.69 4.08
N VAL A 127 7.28 -11.32 5.20
CA VAL A 127 8.07 -12.44 5.71
C VAL A 127 7.19 -13.68 5.75
N CYS A 128 7.65 -14.74 5.11
CA CYS A 128 6.94 -16.03 5.10
C CYS A 128 6.76 -16.54 6.54
N GLU A 129 5.54 -16.92 6.90
CA GLU A 129 5.26 -17.43 8.24
C GLU A 129 5.93 -18.76 8.52
N ASN A 130 6.26 -19.53 7.48
CA ASN A 130 6.84 -20.85 7.64
C ASN A 130 8.37 -20.83 7.67
N CYS A 131 9.01 -20.25 6.66
CA CYS A 131 10.49 -20.30 6.54
C CYS A 131 11.18 -18.95 6.78
N HIS A 132 10.40 -17.90 7.02
CA HIS A 132 10.89 -16.54 7.29
C HIS A 132 11.65 -15.89 6.13
N TYR A 133 11.39 -16.34 4.90
CA TYR A 133 11.94 -15.70 3.71
C TYR A 133 11.34 -14.30 3.55
N HIS A 134 12.19 -13.31 3.25
CA HIS A 134 11.77 -11.91 3.10
C HIS A 134 11.56 -11.56 1.63
N MET A 135 10.45 -10.87 1.35
CA MET A 135 10.19 -10.28 0.03
C MET A 135 9.80 -8.82 0.23
N ALA A 136 10.51 -7.91 -0.44
CA ALA A 136 10.22 -6.49 -0.34
C ALA A 136 9.41 -6.04 -1.56
N PHE A 137 8.34 -5.28 -1.28
CA PHE A 137 7.47 -4.72 -2.31
C PHE A 137 7.46 -3.20 -2.17
N TYR A 138 7.63 -2.51 -3.27
CA TYR A 138 7.52 -1.04 -3.35
C TYR A 138 6.82 -0.60 -4.64
N THR A 139 6.34 -1.55 -5.43
CA THR A 139 5.44 -1.31 -6.56
C THR A 139 4.33 -2.35 -6.51
N PRO A 140 3.13 -2.05 -7.02
CA PRO A 140 2.02 -3.00 -6.95
C PRO A 140 2.30 -4.28 -7.72
N GLU A 141 2.24 -5.41 -7.01
CA GLU A 141 2.43 -6.75 -7.58
C GLU A 141 1.51 -7.73 -6.85
N VAL A 142 1.16 -8.81 -7.52
CA VAL A 142 0.41 -9.89 -6.89
C VAL A 142 1.38 -10.74 -6.09
N LEU A 143 1.05 -10.97 -4.83
CA LEU A 143 1.89 -11.73 -3.90
C LEU A 143 1.98 -13.19 -4.37
N PRO A 144 3.19 -13.69 -4.69
CA PRO A 144 3.37 -15.09 -5.07
C PRO A 144 3.39 -15.99 -3.83
N ARG A 145 3.41 -17.30 -4.05
CA ARG A 145 3.75 -18.24 -2.98
C ARG A 145 5.22 -18.06 -2.63
N CYS A 146 5.59 -18.41 -1.40
CA CYS A 146 6.98 -18.32 -0.99
C CYS A 146 7.89 -19.09 -1.97
N PRO A 147 8.89 -18.42 -2.57
CA PRO A 147 9.77 -19.11 -3.53
C PRO A 147 10.66 -20.16 -2.91
N LYS A 148 10.76 -20.21 -1.58
CA LYS A 148 11.59 -21.20 -0.89
C LYS A 148 10.80 -22.41 -0.39
N CYS A 149 9.61 -22.21 0.16
CA CYS A 149 8.85 -23.29 0.79
C CYS A 149 7.44 -23.45 0.26
N GLU A 150 7.02 -22.59 -0.66
CA GLU A 150 5.69 -22.59 -1.29
C GLU A 150 4.53 -22.31 -0.32
N HIS A 151 4.83 -21.83 0.89
CA HIS A 151 3.80 -21.42 1.83
C HIS A 151 3.06 -20.20 1.29
N ASP A 152 1.81 -20.03 1.68
CA ASP A 152 0.95 -18.97 1.13
C ASP A 152 0.53 -17.91 2.11
N GLN A 153 1.17 -17.84 3.28
CA GLN A 153 0.87 -16.82 4.29
C GLN A 153 2.11 -16.07 4.70
N PHE A 154 1.95 -14.76 4.86
CA PHE A 154 3.06 -13.83 5.14
C PHE A 154 2.63 -12.81 6.17
N GLN A 155 3.63 -12.24 6.87
CA GLN A 155 3.41 -11.12 7.78
C GLN A 155 4.25 -9.93 7.33
N ARG A 156 3.70 -8.73 7.52
CA ARG A 156 4.41 -7.49 7.22
C ARG A 156 5.36 -7.15 8.37
N GLN A 157 6.59 -6.83 8.01
CA GLN A 157 7.61 -6.37 8.94
C GLN A 157 8.16 -5.03 8.48
N PRO A 158 8.74 -4.19 9.36
CA PRO A 158 9.39 -2.96 8.93
C PRO A 158 10.53 -3.25 7.96
N PHE A 159 10.78 -2.33 7.03
CA PHE A 159 11.96 -2.42 6.18
C PHE A 159 13.22 -2.33 7.05
N GLN A 160 14.19 -3.17 6.74
CA GLN A 160 15.45 -3.21 7.49
C GLN A 160 16.61 -2.79 6.61
N PRO A 161 17.65 -2.17 7.21
CA PRO A 161 18.86 -1.81 6.46
C PRO A 161 19.57 -3.01 5.85
#